data_79b4202bce9ea9c441876e4eb23270f5
#
_entry.id   79b4202bce9ea9c441876e4eb23270f5
#
_cell.length_a   1.000
_cell.length_b   1.000
_cell.length_c   1.000
_cell.angle_alpha   90.00
_cell.angle_beta   90.00
_cell.angle_gamma   90.00
#
_symmetry.space_group_name_H-M   'P 1'
#
loop_
_entity.id
_entity.type
_entity.pdbx_description
1 polymer ?
#
loop_
_entity_poly.entity_id
_entity_poly.type
_entity_poly.pdbx_seq_one_letter_code
_entity_poly.pdbx_strand_id
1 'polypeptide(L)'
;SSIEYFQKYGKFTLKGLSVTAIPNNDIFEQTNFKINDIILNINNLSFQVLDTEGYPNFQNGSGDFSIKNLEFKIPPSITNDETINFLMLELGARNGLLRIRRADFNFRFYDNEFGIIEALFDSPFLKINISGQFSFDTRKKDFSSLDLFDTEIRINPISYGVRDIIREWEIENDKNLNREGPVIVLKLTGPVNKPTIIGLD
;
A
#
# COMPACT_ATOMS: atom_id res chain seq x y z
N SER A 1 -16.93 -8.28 -18.23
CA SER A 1 -16.85 -6.83 -17.97
C SER A 1 -17.70 -6.08 -18.98
N SER A 2 -18.49 -5.12 -18.56
CA SER A 2 -19.24 -4.21 -19.41
C SER A 2 -18.71 -2.80 -19.26
N ILE A 3 -18.50 -2.13 -20.38
CA ILE A 3 -18.16 -0.71 -20.43
C ILE A 3 -19.37 0.01 -20.98
N GLU A 4 -19.94 0.93 -20.20
CA GLU A 4 -21.07 1.74 -20.60
C GLU A 4 -20.61 3.19 -20.76
N TYR A 5 -20.87 3.77 -21.93
CA TYR A 5 -20.53 5.14 -22.24
C TYR A 5 -21.80 5.95 -22.53
N PHE A 6 -21.97 7.06 -21.80
CA PHE A 6 -23.08 7.98 -21.99
C PHE A 6 -22.62 9.26 -22.67
N GLN A 7 -22.88 9.38 -23.96
CA GLN A 7 -22.38 10.47 -24.80
C GLN A 7 -22.78 11.88 -24.33
N LYS A 8 -23.97 12.01 -23.72
CA LYS A 8 -24.54 13.31 -23.36
C LYS A 8 -23.87 13.98 -22.14
N TYR A 9 -23.24 13.19 -21.28
CA TYR A 9 -22.65 13.69 -20.02
C TYR A 9 -21.21 13.15 -19.79
N GLY A 10 -20.63 12.52 -20.80
CA GLY A 10 -19.30 11.96 -20.67
C GLY A 10 -19.13 10.97 -19.50
N LYS A 11 -20.20 10.29 -19.09
CA LYS A 11 -20.14 9.32 -18.01
C LYS A 11 -19.57 8.00 -18.51
N PHE A 12 -18.55 7.52 -17.84
CA PHE A 12 -17.95 6.22 -18.09
C PHE A 12 -18.14 5.32 -16.86
N THR A 13 -18.52 4.08 -17.08
CA THR A 13 -18.67 3.10 -16.00
C THR A 13 -17.99 1.78 -16.40
N LEU A 14 -17.06 1.33 -15.59
CA LEU A 14 -16.40 0.04 -15.67
C LEU A 14 -16.94 -0.87 -14.57
N LYS A 15 -17.50 -2.03 -14.94
CA LYS A 15 -18.05 -3.01 -13.99
C LYS A 15 -17.38 -4.37 -14.21
N GLY A 16 -16.93 -4.97 -13.10
CA GLY A 16 -16.48 -6.36 -13.09
C GLY A 16 -15.24 -6.64 -13.95
N LEU A 17 -14.27 -5.72 -13.99
CA LEU A 17 -12.96 -6.04 -14.56
C LEU A 17 -12.15 -6.87 -13.57
N SER A 18 -11.71 -8.04 -13.97
CA SER A 18 -10.74 -8.84 -13.24
C SER A 18 -9.57 -9.17 -14.15
N VAL A 19 -8.37 -8.89 -13.70
CA VAL A 19 -7.13 -9.23 -14.38
C VAL A 19 -6.27 -10.04 -13.42
N THR A 20 -5.90 -11.25 -13.85
CA THR A 20 -4.91 -12.07 -13.14
C THR A 20 -3.70 -12.23 -14.04
N ALA A 21 -2.55 -11.84 -13.57
CA ALA A 21 -1.29 -11.99 -14.28
C ALA A 21 -0.37 -12.92 -13.48
N ILE A 22 0.21 -13.88 -14.18
CA ILE A 22 1.33 -14.68 -13.69
C ILE A 22 2.57 -14.08 -14.37
N PRO A 23 3.42 -13.36 -13.63
CA PRO A 23 4.57 -12.71 -14.23
C PRO A 23 5.51 -13.73 -14.85
N ASN A 24 6.03 -13.43 -16.06
CA ASN A 24 7.11 -14.19 -16.63
C ASN A 24 8.38 -13.96 -15.80
N ASN A 25 8.82 -14.97 -15.07
CA ASN A 25 9.98 -14.89 -14.19
C ASN A 25 11.27 -14.56 -14.94
N ASP A 26 11.39 -14.87 -16.25
CA ASP A 26 12.57 -14.58 -17.06
C ASP A 26 12.86 -13.07 -17.14
N ILE A 27 11.82 -12.24 -17.14
CA ILE A 27 11.95 -10.78 -17.11
C ILE A 27 12.42 -10.31 -15.72
N PHE A 28 11.95 -10.95 -14.66
CA PHE A 28 12.26 -10.59 -13.29
C PHE A 28 13.58 -11.17 -12.78
N GLU A 29 14.08 -12.24 -13.38
CA GLU A 29 15.42 -12.77 -13.04
C GLU A 29 16.52 -11.73 -13.24
N GLN A 30 16.43 -10.91 -14.27
CA GLN A 30 17.37 -9.82 -14.53
C GLN A 30 17.26 -8.69 -13.49
N THR A 31 16.11 -8.54 -12.84
CA THR A 31 15.83 -7.50 -11.85
C THR A 31 15.93 -8.00 -10.41
N ASN A 32 16.28 -9.27 -10.17
CA ASN A 32 16.28 -9.93 -8.85
C ASN A 32 14.90 -9.96 -8.15
N PHE A 33 13.83 -9.88 -8.93
CA PHE A 33 12.45 -9.98 -8.45
C PHE A 33 11.76 -11.24 -8.94
N LYS A 34 10.97 -11.85 -8.09
CA LYS A 34 10.06 -12.92 -8.46
C LYS A 34 8.69 -12.66 -7.84
N ILE A 35 7.66 -12.64 -8.67
CA ILE A 35 6.27 -12.49 -8.25
C ILE A 35 5.49 -13.69 -8.79
N ASN A 36 4.75 -14.40 -7.94
CA ASN A 36 3.97 -15.54 -8.40
C ASN A 36 2.62 -15.13 -8.99
N ASP A 37 1.88 -14.28 -8.27
CA ASP A 37 0.55 -13.86 -8.70
C ASP A 37 0.36 -12.35 -8.53
N ILE A 38 -0.23 -11.72 -9.54
CA ILE A 38 -0.78 -10.37 -9.47
C ILE A 38 -2.26 -10.47 -9.81
N ILE A 39 -3.12 -10.01 -8.92
CA ILE A 39 -4.56 -10.02 -9.12
C ILE A 39 -5.07 -8.58 -8.95
N LEU A 40 -5.73 -8.07 -9.97
CA LEU A 40 -6.41 -6.77 -9.94
C LEU A 40 -7.88 -6.98 -10.24
N ASN A 41 -8.75 -6.59 -9.32
CA ASN A 41 -10.18 -6.59 -9.52
C ASN A 41 -10.73 -5.16 -9.39
N ILE A 42 -11.52 -4.74 -10.35
CA ILE A 42 -12.28 -3.51 -10.30
C ILE A 42 -13.77 -3.90 -10.35
N ASN A 43 -14.43 -3.81 -9.21
CA ASN A 43 -15.83 -4.24 -9.08
C ASN A 43 -16.78 -3.22 -9.71
N ASN A 44 -16.55 -1.95 -9.43
CA ASN A 44 -17.30 -0.84 -10.00
C ASN A 44 -16.44 0.42 -9.96
N LEU A 45 -16.23 1.03 -11.11
CA LEU A 45 -15.58 2.33 -11.23
C LEU A 45 -16.42 3.20 -12.15
N SER A 46 -16.93 4.30 -11.65
CA SER A 46 -17.72 5.27 -12.42
C SER A 46 -17.04 6.63 -12.34
N PHE A 47 -16.86 7.27 -13.48
CA PHE A 47 -16.36 8.63 -13.54
C PHE A 47 -17.11 9.41 -14.63
N GLN A 48 -17.17 10.71 -14.44
CA GLN A 48 -17.75 11.64 -15.38
C GLN A 48 -16.64 12.59 -15.87
N VAL A 49 -16.57 12.78 -17.18
CA VAL A 49 -15.69 13.82 -17.75
C VAL A 49 -16.44 15.14 -17.65
N LEU A 50 -15.87 16.12 -16.97
CA LEU A 50 -16.44 17.47 -16.88
C LEU A 50 -16.20 18.21 -18.21
N ASP A 51 -17.25 18.81 -18.76
CA ASP A 51 -17.28 19.40 -20.12
C ASP A 51 -16.29 20.54 -20.35
N THR A 52 -15.81 21.20 -19.30
CA THR A 52 -15.05 22.45 -19.46
C THR A 52 -13.55 22.31 -19.33
N GLU A 53 -13.06 21.27 -18.68
CA GLU A 53 -11.61 21.11 -18.42
C GLU A 53 -11.08 19.68 -18.64
N GLY A 54 -11.92 18.72 -19.00
CA GLY A 54 -11.49 17.36 -19.38
C GLY A 54 -10.97 16.49 -18.22
N TYR A 55 -11.22 16.87 -16.96
CA TYR A 55 -10.80 16.07 -15.82
C TYR A 55 -11.84 15.02 -15.45
N PRO A 56 -11.41 13.76 -15.21
CA PRO A 56 -12.31 12.74 -14.73
C PRO A 56 -12.76 13.06 -13.31
N ASN A 57 -14.06 13.06 -13.10
CA ASN A 57 -14.69 13.18 -11.81
C ASN A 57 -15.11 11.79 -11.35
N PHE A 58 -14.42 11.20 -10.36
CA PHE A 58 -14.72 9.88 -9.85
C PHE A 58 -15.91 9.94 -8.92
N GLN A 59 -17.06 9.44 -9.35
CA GLN A 59 -18.30 9.46 -8.55
C GLN A 59 -18.36 8.34 -7.53
N ASN A 60 -18.19 7.10 -7.98
CA ASN A 60 -18.20 5.92 -7.13
C ASN A 60 -17.28 4.86 -7.70
N GLY A 61 -16.59 4.17 -6.85
CA GLY A 61 -15.73 3.09 -7.28
C GLY A 61 -15.29 2.18 -6.15
N SER A 62 -15.04 0.93 -6.49
CA SER A 62 -14.41 -0.03 -5.59
C SER A 62 -13.56 -1.00 -6.37
N GLY A 63 -12.46 -1.40 -5.78
CA GLY A 63 -11.59 -2.39 -6.34
C GLY A 63 -10.64 -2.98 -5.32
N ASP A 64 -9.97 -4.03 -5.72
CA ASP A 64 -8.94 -4.69 -4.95
C ASP A 64 -7.75 -5.04 -5.83
N PHE A 65 -6.58 -4.97 -5.24
CA PHE A 65 -5.32 -5.38 -5.83
C PHE A 65 -4.60 -6.31 -4.86
N SER A 66 -4.08 -7.41 -5.35
CA SER A 66 -3.36 -8.38 -4.53
C SER A 66 -2.11 -8.87 -5.25
N ILE A 67 -1.00 -8.90 -4.52
CA ILE A 67 0.24 -9.55 -4.91
C ILE A 67 0.50 -10.69 -3.93
N LYS A 68 0.84 -11.88 -4.44
CA LYS A 68 1.16 -13.03 -3.62
C LYS A 68 2.55 -13.55 -3.93
N ASN A 69 3.24 -13.98 -2.86
CA ASN A 69 4.56 -14.60 -2.93
C ASN A 69 5.57 -13.77 -3.75
N LEU A 70 5.74 -12.51 -3.33
CA LEU A 70 6.77 -11.64 -3.88
C LEU A 70 8.11 -11.98 -3.23
N GLU A 71 9.12 -12.27 -4.02
CA GLU A 71 10.49 -12.54 -3.58
C GLU A 71 11.45 -11.50 -4.18
N PHE A 72 12.31 -10.95 -3.32
CA PHE A 72 13.40 -10.07 -3.70
C PHE A 72 14.72 -10.74 -3.40
N LYS A 73 15.58 -10.84 -4.37
CA LYS A 73 16.97 -11.25 -4.15
C LYS A 73 17.84 -10.00 -4.08
N ILE A 74 18.39 -9.76 -2.89
CA ILE A 74 19.24 -8.60 -2.66
C ILE A 74 20.61 -8.89 -3.29
N PRO A 75 21.16 -7.95 -4.07
CA PRO A 75 22.44 -8.14 -4.73
C PRO A 75 23.57 -8.44 -3.74
N PRO A 76 24.54 -9.32 -4.09
CA PRO A 76 25.70 -9.62 -3.25
C PRO A 76 26.53 -8.39 -2.87
N SER A 77 26.57 -7.37 -3.72
CA SER A 77 27.23 -6.09 -3.44
C SER A 77 26.69 -5.38 -2.19
N ILE A 78 25.43 -5.66 -1.83
CA ILE A 78 24.78 -5.11 -0.64
C ILE A 78 24.94 -6.08 0.54
N THR A 79 24.73 -7.38 0.31
CA THR A 79 24.80 -8.40 1.37
C THR A 79 26.21 -8.73 1.83
N ASN A 80 27.26 -8.28 1.11
CA ASN A 80 28.65 -8.42 1.54
C ASN A 80 29.06 -7.43 2.64
N ASP A 81 28.26 -6.38 2.89
CA ASP A 81 28.42 -5.54 4.07
C ASP A 81 27.93 -6.31 5.30
N GLU A 82 28.79 -6.45 6.32
CA GLU A 82 28.48 -7.25 7.52
C GLU A 82 27.26 -6.71 8.28
N THR A 83 27.14 -5.39 8.38
CA THR A 83 26.02 -4.73 9.07
C THR A 83 24.71 -4.99 8.33
N ILE A 84 24.71 -4.82 7.01
CA ILE A 84 23.55 -5.07 6.17
C ILE A 84 23.19 -6.55 6.20
N ASN A 85 24.17 -7.45 6.11
CA ASN A 85 23.93 -8.89 6.18
C ASN A 85 23.32 -9.30 7.51
N PHE A 86 23.81 -8.74 8.62
CA PHE A 86 23.22 -8.96 9.94
C PHE A 86 21.77 -8.50 9.99
N LEU A 87 21.48 -7.26 9.56
CA LEU A 87 20.11 -6.73 9.49
C LEU A 87 19.20 -7.61 8.62
N MET A 88 19.71 -8.10 7.49
CA MET A 88 18.95 -8.97 6.59
C MET A 88 18.63 -10.32 7.23
N LEU A 89 19.56 -10.89 8.00
CA LEU A 89 19.32 -12.13 8.75
C LEU A 89 18.25 -11.93 9.83
N GLU A 90 18.29 -10.80 10.54
CA GLU A 90 17.31 -10.43 11.55
C GLU A 90 15.92 -10.20 10.92
N LEU A 91 15.85 -9.67 9.72
CA LEU A 91 14.63 -9.58 8.92
C LEU A 91 14.18 -10.93 8.33
N GLY A 92 14.92 -12.03 8.60
CA GLY A 92 14.60 -13.35 8.08
C GLY A 92 14.95 -13.56 6.60
N ALA A 93 15.73 -12.65 6.01
CA ALA A 93 16.21 -12.76 4.63
C ALA A 93 17.42 -13.66 4.54
N ARG A 94 17.22 -14.97 4.55
CA ARG A 94 18.30 -15.95 4.39
C ARG A 94 18.87 -15.92 2.97
N ASN A 95 20.19 -15.88 2.85
CA ASN A 95 20.90 -15.81 1.57
C ASN A 95 20.50 -14.60 0.70
N GLY A 96 20.18 -13.47 1.33
CA GLY A 96 19.75 -12.28 0.66
C GLY A 96 18.36 -12.36 0.02
N LEU A 97 17.56 -13.37 0.35
CA LEU A 97 16.22 -13.55 -0.16
C LEU A 97 15.17 -13.02 0.82
N LEU A 98 14.55 -11.90 0.48
CA LEU A 98 13.44 -11.32 1.22
C LEU A 98 12.11 -11.79 0.61
N ARG A 99 11.17 -12.21 1.46
CA ARG A 99 9.87 -12.72 1.02
C ARG A 99 8.72 -11.91 1.60
N ILE A 100 7.77 -11.57 0.75
CA ILE A 100 6.48 -11.02 1.13
C ILE A 100 5.43 -12.05 0.72
N ARG A 101 4.67 -12.57 1.69
CA ARG A 101 3.66 -13.60 1.42
C ARG A 101 2.47 -13.04 0.68
N ARG A 102 2.04 -11.85 1.09
CA ARG A 102 0.86 -11.20 0.54
C ARG A 102 0.90 -9.69 0.75
N ALA A 103 0.50 -8.96 -0.27
CA ALA A 103 0.20 -7.55 -0.18
C ALA A 103 -1.16 -7.31 -0.84
N ASP A 104 -2.13 -6.84 -0.08
CA ASP A 104 -3.48 -6.54 -0.55
C ASP A 104 -3.76 -5.06 -0.38
N PHE A 105 -4.53 -4.53 -1.30
CA PHE A 105 -5.02 -3.17 -1.25
C PHE A 105 -6.47 -3.15 -1.73
N ASN A 106 -7.37 -2.67 -0.89
CA ASN A 106 -8.78 -2.47 -1.19
C ASN A 106 -9.10 -0.99 -1.12
N PHE A 107 -9.95 -0.53 -2.01
CA PHE A 107 -10.42 0.84 -2.01
C PHE A 107 -11.91 0.92 -2.36
N ARG A 108 -12.56 1.96 -1.84
CA ARG A 108 -13.93 2.36 -2.20
C ARG A 108 -14.01 3.87 -2.17
N PHE A 109 -14.66 4.47 -3.16
CA PHE A 109 -15.01 5.89 -3.15
C PHE A 109 -16.50 6.09 -3.20
N TYR A 110 -16.93 7.20 -2.62
CA TYR A 110 -18.32 7.63 -2.60
C TYR A 110 -18.39 9.12 -2.95
N ASP A 111 -19.27 9.46 -3.87
CA ASP A 111 -19.69 10.84 -4.21
C ASP A 111 -18.55 11.86 -4.40
N ASN A 112 -17.44 11.46 -5.01
CA ASN A 112 -16.27 12.30 -5.31
C ASN A 112 -15.50 12.89 -4.13
N GLU A 113 -16.02 12.79 -2.91
CA GLU A 113 -15.46 13.53 -1.77
C GLU A 113 -14.79 12.63 -0.77
N PHE A 114 -15.18 11.36 -0.76
CA PHE A 114 -14.81 10.46 0.33
C PHE A 114 -14.49 9.05 -0.15
N GLY A 115 -13.45 8.48 0.43
CA GLY A 115 -13.09 7.09 0.16
C GLY A 115 -12.60 6.36 1.40
N ILE A 116 -12.61 5.03 1.30
CA ILE A 116 -12.07 4.11 2.30
C ILE A 116 -10.93 3.35 1.65
N ILE A 117 -9.84 3.18 2.39
CA ILE A 117 -8.72 2.34 2.02
C ILE A 117 -8.48 1.29 3.10
N GLU A 118 -8.16 0.09 2.65
CA GLU A 118 -7.67 -1.00 3.47
C GLU A 118 -6.49 -1.62 2.78
N ALA A 119 -5.37 -1.78 3.49
CA ALA A 119 -4.21 -2.46 2.97
C ALA A 119 -3.64 -3.45 4.00
N LEU A 120 -3.18 -4.57 3.50
CA LEU A 120 -2.49 -5.60 4.26
C LEU A 120 -1.15 -5.88 3.60
N PHE A 121 -0.10 -5.81 4.39
CA PHE A 121 1.22 -6.32 4.05
C PHE A 121 1.57 -7.45 5.03
N ASP A 122 1.82 -8.64 4.53
CA ASP A 122 2.16 -9.82 5.32
C ASP A 122 3.48 -10.42 4.85
N SER A 123 4.44 -10.46 5.76
CA SER A 123 5.75 -11.06 5.57
C SER A 123 6.13 -11.95 6.76
N PRO A 124 7.18 -12.77 6.67
CA PRO A 124 7.65 -13.57 7.81
C PRO A 124 8.13 -12.75 9.01
N PHE A 125 8.54 -11.50 8.79
CA PHE A 125 9.15 -10.64 9.80
C PHE A 125 8.24 -9.53 10.30
N LEU A 126 7.25 -9.12 9.48
CA LEU A 126 6.42 -7.95 9.75
C LEU A 126 5.05 -8.11 9.12
N LYS A 127 4.00 -7.72 9.84
CA LYS A 127 2.65 -7.58 9.31
C LYS A 127 2.18 -6.14 9.54
N ILE A 128 1.69 -5.49 8.47
CA ILE A 128 1.13 -4.15 8.51
C ILE A 128 -0.30 -4.22 8.03
N ASN A 129 -1.22 -3.66 8.80
CA ASN A 129 -2.58 -3.37 8.37
C ASN A 129 -2.75 -1.86 8.34
N ILE A 130 -3.35 -1.37 7.28
CA ILE A 130 -3.73 0.02 7.13
C ILE A 130 -5.23 0.03 6.89
N SER A 131 -5.95 0.80 7.68
CA SER A 131 -7.37 1.08 7.45
C SER A 131 -7.59 2.57 7.63
N GLY A 132 -8.36 3.18 6.74
CA GLY A 132 -8.54 4.62 6.85
C GLY A 132 -9.51 5.18 5.85
N GLN A 133 -9.68 6.46 5.98
CA GLN A 133 -10.56 7.26 5.17
C GLN A 133 -9.74 8.37 4.51
N PHE A 134 -10.13 8.76 3.32
CA PHE A 134 -9.52 9.85 2.60
C PHE A 134 -10.59 10.69 1.90
N SER A 135 -10.31 11.96 1.73
CA SER A 135 -11.12 12.86 0.91
C SER A 135 -10.33 13.33 -0.29
N PHE A 136 -11.04 13.59 -1.38
CA PHE A 136 -10.49 14.21 -2.57
C PHE A 136 -11.01 15.63 -2.72
N ASP A 137 -10.14 16.59 -2.96
CA ASP A 137 -10.54 17.85 -3.57
C ASP A 137 -10.45 17.73 -5.10
N THR A 138 -11.54 17.36 -5.73
CA THR A 138 -11.62 17.15 -7.19
C THR A 138 -11.29 18.39 -8.01
N ARG A 139 -11.25 19.58 -7.39
CA ARG A 139 -10.85 20.83 -8.04
C ARG A 139 -9.33 20.98 -8.17
N LYS A 140 -8.58 20.21 -7.41
CA LYS A 140 -7.12 20.18 -7.51
C LYS A 140 -6.68 19.09 -8.46
N LYS A 141 -5.68 19.40 -9.28
CA LYS A 141 -5.24 18.59 -10.43
C LYS A 141 -4.24 17.48 -10.10
N ASP A 142 -3.91 17.29 -8.84
CA ASP A 142 -2.87 16.37 -8.42
C ASP A 142 -3.24 15.57 -7.14
N PHE A 143 -2.51 14.51 -6.89
CA PHE A 143 -2.65 13.71 -5.67
C PHE A 143 -2.34 14.48 -4.38
N SER A 144 -1.83 15.72 -4.45
CA SER A 144 -1.64 16.58 -3.29
C SER A 144 -2.95 17.04 -2.65
N SER A 145 -4.06 16.81 -3.35
CA SER A 145 -5.42 17.09 -2.88
C SER A 145 -6.03 15.97 -2.04
N LEU A 146 -5.29 14.88 -1.83
CA LEU A 146 -5.78 13.74 -1.08
C LEU A 146 -5.42 13.94 0.40
N ASP A 147 -6.45 14.12 1.22
CA ASP A 147 -6.34 14.24 2.66
C ASP A 147 -6.73 12.94 3.35
N LEU A 148 -5.87 12.46 4.26
CA LEU A 148 -6.14 11.32 5.13
C LEU A 148 -6.87 11.79 6.38
N PHE A 149 -7.86 11.03 6.79
CA PHE A 149 -8.51 11.18 8.09
C PHE A 149 -8.91 9.81 8.63
N ASP A 150 -8.94 9.67 9.95
CA ASP A 150 -9.18 8.36 10.61
C ASP A 150 -8.36 7.20 10.02
N THR A 151 -7.14 7.49 9.55
CA THR A 151 -6.27 6.46 9.01
C THR A 151 -5.40 5.88 10.10
N GLU A 152 -5.54 4.59 10.33
CA GLU A 152 -4.78 3.83 11.32
C GLU A 152 -3.81 2.86 10.63
N ILE A 153 -2.58 2.84 11.10
CA ILE A 153 -1.55 1.87 10.71
C ILE A 153 -1.24 1.00 11.92
N ARG A 154 -1.48 -0.30 11.79
CA ARG A 154 -1.17 -1.31 12.79
C ARG A 154 0.02 -2.12 12.33
N ILE A 155 1.14 -2.03 13.05
CA ILE A 155 2.38 -2.71 12.74
C ILE A 155 2.61 -3.80 13.78
N ASN A 156 2.63 -5.06 13.33
CA ASN A 156 2.95 -6.20 14.17
C ASN A 156 4.34 -6.73 13.80
N PRO A 157 5.39 -6.43 14.58
CA PRO A 157 6.72 -6.96 14.37
C PRO A 157 6.75 -8.43 14.80
N ILE A 158 6.94 -9.34 13.84
CA ILE A 158 6.91 -10.79 14.04
C ILE A 158 8.29 -11.29 14.49
N SER A 159 9.36 -10.89 13.78
CA SER A 159 10.72 -11.32 14.12
C SER A 159 11.30 -10.52 15.29
N TYR A 160 12.25 -11.13 15.99
CA TYR A 160 12.98 -10.46 17.07
C TYR A 160 13.79 -9.28 16.52
N GLY A 161 14.48 -9.44 15.39
CA GLY A 161 15.28 -8.39 14.81
C GLY A 161 14.49 -7.14 14.43
N VAL A 162 13.25 -7.28 13.90
CA VAL A 162 12.39 -6.11 13.67
C VAL A 162 12.03 -5.41 14.98
N ARG A 163 11.80 -6.17 16.05
CA ARG A 163 11.51 -5.59 17.38
C ARG A 163 12.71 -4.83 17.93
N ASP A 164 13.91 -5.38 17.78
CA ASP A 164 15.14 -4.75 18.25
C ASP A 164 15.44 -3.47 17.46
N ILE A 165 15.32 -3.50 16.12
CA ILE A 165 15.46 -2.30 15.27
C ILE A 165 14.48 -1.20 15.70
N ILE A 166 13.21 -1.55 15.96
CA ILE A 166 12.20 -0.58 16.41
C ILE A 166 12.60 0.00 17.78
N ARG A 167 13.05 -0.85 18.70
CA ARG A 167 13.47 -0.42 20.02
C ARG A 167 14.71 0.48 19.99
N GLU A 168 15.70 0.15 19.15
CA GLU A 168 16.85 1.00 18.94
C GLU A 168 16.46 2.37 18.39
N TRP A 169 15.56 2.38 17.39
CA TRP A 169 15.02 3.63 16.86
C TRP A 169 14.32 4.48 17.92
N GLU A 170 13.53 3.87 18.80
CA GLU A 170 12.86 4.57 19.91
C GLU A 170 13.88 5.22 20.87
N ILE A 171 14.94 4.48 21.20
CA ILE A 171 16.02 4.96 22.08
C ILE A 171 16.79 6.11 21.42
N GLU A 172 17.18 5.96 20.16
CA GLU A 172 17.96 6.96 19.42
C GLU A 172 17.20 8.28 19.21
N ASN A 173 15.88 8.21 19.07
CA ASN A 173 15.04 9.38 18.82
C ASN A 173 14.35 9.92 20.07
N ASP A 174 14.58 9.31 21.24
CA ASP A 174 13.88 9.63 22.49
C ASP A 174 12.35 9.67 22.31
N LYS A 175 11.82 8.62 21.65
CA LYS A 175 10.43 8.46 21.28
C LYS A 175 9.88 7.13 21.76
N ASN A 176 8.58 7.12 22.08
CA ASN A 176 7.83 5.89 22.35
C ASN A 176 6.72 5.73 21.32
N LEU A 177 6.65 4.56 20.71
CA LEU A 177 5.56 4.22 19.82
C LEU A 177 4.35 3.73 20.61
N ASN A 178 3.17 4.26 20.30
CA ASN A 178 1.93 3.78 20.91
C ASN A 178 1.69 2.31 20.58
N ARG A 179 1.33 1.49 21.59
CA ARG A 179 1.17 0.04 21.44
C ARG A 179 -0.12 -0.48 22.06
N GLU A 180 -0.72 -1.44 21.36
CA GLU A 180 -1.76 -2.31 21.89
C GLU A 180 -1.18 -3.74 21.97
N GLY A 181 -0.66 -4.12 23.12
CA GLY A 181 0.12 -5.36 23.27
C GLY A 181 1.40 -5.33 22.42
N PRO A 182 1.62 -6.31 21.52
CA PRO A 182 2.79 -6.33 20.64
C PRO A 182 2.64 -5.43 19.40
N VAL A 183 1.46 -4.90 19.13
CA VAL A 183 1.12 -4.15 17.92
C VAL A 183 1.35 -2.66 18.14
N ILE A 184 2.14 -2.04 17.27
CA ILE A 184 2.31 -0.59 17.22
C ILE A 184 1.12 0.00 16.47
N VAL A 185 0.53 1.05 17.03
CA VAL A 185 -0.64 1.73 16.46
C VAL A 185 -0.30 3.19 16.20
N LEU A 186 -0.29 3.57 14.94
CA LEU A 186 -0.08 4.94 14.49
C LEU A 186 -1.34 5.44 13.80
N LYS A 187 -1.67 6.70 13.99
CA LYS A 187 -2.76 7.36 13.27
C LYS A 187 -2.19 8.43 12.35
N LEU A 188 -2.75 8.50 11.14
CA LEU A 188 -2.38 9.48 10.15
C LEU A 188 -3.56 10.40 9.86
N THR A 189 -3.26 11.70 9.72
CA THR A 189 -4.25 12.70 9.32
C THR A 189 -3.58 13.79 8.48
N GLY A 190 -4.37 14.47 7.65
CA GLY A 190 -3.89 15.56 6.80
C GLY A 190 -3.41 15.11 5.43
N PRO A 191 -2.75 16.00 4.67
CA PRO A 191 -2.35 15.74 3.30
C PRO A 191 -1.45 14.52 3.15
N VAL A 192 -1.71 13.66 2.14
CA VAL A 192 -0.92 12.44 1.89
C VAL A 192 0.56 12.73 1.68
N ASN A 193 0.89 13.86 1.06
CA ASN A 193 2.28 14.24 0.81
C ASN A 193 3.02 14.76 2.07
N LYS A 194 2.28 15.09 3.12
CA LYS A 194 2.84 15.53 4.41
C LYS A 194 1.89 15.19 5.56
N PRO A 195 1.66 13.90 5.85
CA PRO A 195 0.73 13.50 6.89
C PRO A 195 1.27 13.86 8.27
N THR A 196 0.35 14.19 9.18
CA THR A 196 0.64 14.26 10.60
C THR A 196 0.52 12.86 11.19
N ILE A 197 1.55 12.42 11.91
CA ILE A 197 1.59 11.12 12.58
C ILE A 197 1.28 11.34 14.06
N ILE A 198 0.28 10.62 14.56
CA ILE A 198 -0.13 10.61 15.97
C ILE A 198 0.20 9.21 16.51
N GLY A 199 0.76 9.16 17.74
CA GLY A 199 1.23 7.90 18.37
C GLY A 199 2.75 7.78 18.40
N LEU A 200 3.43 8.91 18.25
CA LEU A 200 4.84 9.12 18.50
C LEU A 200 4.96 10.06 19.72
N ASP A 201 5.06 9.50 20.92
CA ASP A 201 5.22 10.27 22.17
C ASP A 201 6.69 10.48 22.53
#